data_6707f6ff66163df6282f86750bd1ef06
#
_entry.id   6707f6ff66163df6282f86750bd1ef06
#
_cell.length_a   1.000
_cell.length_b   1.000
_cell.length_c   1.000
_cell.angle_alpha   90.00
_cell.angle_beta   90.00
_cell.angle_gamma   90.00
#
_symmetry.space_group_name_H-M   'P 1'
#
loop_
_entity.id
_entity.type
_entity.pdbx_description
1 polymer ?
#
loop_
_entity_poly.entity_id
_entity_poly.type
_entity_poly.pdbx_seq_one_letter_code
_entity_poly.pdbx_strand_id
1 'polypeptide(L)'
;MNKLFYITLITLTIFLTSCSKEKKITVINETDINLQMISLYEEGYQELLNGDALYAANKFREAELIFPQSEWAPMASLMSAYAYYSDDYYLEAIDQIKDYIRKYPNHTNQDYAHFILAMCYYENIVD
;
A
#
# COMPACT_ATOMS: atom_id res chain seq x y z
N MET A 1 -34.99 1.19 55.24
CA MET A 1 -34.46 0.09 54.38
C MET A 1 -34.80 0.28 52.92
N ASN A 2 -35.97 0.79 52.56
CA ASN A 2 -36.39 0.86 51.13
C ASN A 2 -35.65 1.91 50.27
N LYS A 3 -35.19 3.03 50.84
CA LYS A 3 -34.50 4.07 50.03
C LYS A 3 -33.11 3.63 49.55
N LEU A 4 -32.39 2.87 50.37
CA LEU A 4 -31.08 2.36 49.98
C LEU A 4 -31.19 1.32 48.84
N PHE A 5 -32.22 0.50 48.88
CA PHE A 5 -32.52 -0.49 47.84
C PHE A 5 -32.84 0.17 46.48
N TYR A 6 -33.62 1.26 46.49
CA TYR A 6 -33.91 1.99 45.25
C TYR A 6 -32.67 2.68 44.66
N ILE A 7 -31.79 3.21 45.51
CA ILE A 7 -30.54 3.83 45.06
C ILE A 7 -29.63 2.80 44.41
N THR A 8 -29.49 1.60 44.99
CA THR A 8 -28.67 0.51 44.39
C THR A 8 -29.29 -0.02 43.11
N LEU A 9 -30.60 -0.07 42.98
CA LEU A 9 -31.29 -0.49 41.76
C LEU A 9 -31.11 0.52 40.63
N ILE A 10 -31.16 1.84 40.94
CA ILE A 10 -30.96 2.91 39.96
C ILE A 10 -29.48 2.93 39.47
N THR A 11 -28.51 2.74 40.37
CA THR A 11 -27.10 2.67 39.97
C THR A 11 -26.81 1.47 39.10
N LEU A 12 -27.43 0.33 39.35
CA LEU A 12 -27.28 -0.88 38.56
C LEU A 12 -27.84 -0.71 37.14
N THR A 13 -28.92 0.03 36.95
CA THR A 13 -29.50 0.29 35.60
C THR A 13 -28.65 1.22 34.77
N ILE A 14 -27.87 2.13 35.37
CA ILE A 14 -26.99 3.06 34.67
C ILE A 14 -25.78 2.32 34.06
N PHE A 15 -25.30 1.23 34.68
CA PHE A 15 -24.20 0.42 34.16
C PHE A 15 -24.59 -0.46 32.98
N LEU A 16 -25.88 -0.70 32.74
CA LEU A 16 -26.37 -1.54 31.64
C LEU A 16 -26.53 -0.76 30.30
N THR A 17 -26.43 0.56 30.32
CA THR A 17 -26.43 1.36 29.08
C THR A 17 -25.03 1.53 28.52
N SER A 18 -24.27 0.45 28.42
CA SER A 18 -23.05 0.42 27.63
C SER A 18 -23.45 0.54 26.16
N CYS A 19 -23.26 1.72 25.59
CA CYS A 19 -23.45 1.99 24.18
C CYS A 19 -22.58 1.02 23.35
N SER A 20 -23.22 0.00 22.80
CA SER A 20 -22.69 -0.71 21.66
C SER A 20 -22.65 0.28 20.48
N LYS A 21 -21.50 0.92 20.24
CA LYS A 21 -21.23 1.53 18.95
C LYS A 21 -21.21 0.40 17.94
N GLU A 22 -22.29 0.25 17.19
CA GLU A 22 -22.27 -0.52 15.95
C GLU A 22 -21.14 0.08 15.09
N LYS A 23 -20.02 -0.62 14.97
CA LYS A 23 -19.09 -0.40 13.87
C LYS A 23 -19.91 -0.69 12.62
N LYS A 24 -20.32 0.35 11.91
CA LYS A 24 -20.74 0.18 10.51
C LYS A 24 -19.57 -0.49 9.82
N ILE A 25 -19.71 -1.77 9.55
CA ILE A 25 -18.84 -2.48 8.63
C ILE A 25 -19.20 -1.85 7.28
N THR A 26 -18.41 -0.86 6.88
CA THR A 26 -18.42 -0.40 5.49
C THR A 26 -18.00 -1.62 4.68
N VAL A 27 -18.93 -2.19 3.95
CA VAL A 27 -18.62 -3.21 2.94
C VAL A 27 -17.67 -2.51 1.98
N ILE A 28 -16.38 -2.87 2.06
CA ILE A 28 -15.37 -2.39 1.15
C ILE A 28 -15.75 -3.00 -0.20
N ASN A 29 -16.20 -2.15 -1.13
CA ASN A 29 -16.55 -2.60 -2.46
C ASN A 29 -15.25 -2.79 -3.24
N GLU A 30 -14.96 -4.01 -3.63
CA GLU A 30 -13.75 -4.37 -4.39
C GLU A 30 -13.61 -3.54 -5.68
N THR A 31 -14.72 -3.19 -6.30
CA THR A 31 -14.75 -2.31 -7.48
C THR A 31 -14.21 -0.92 -7.16
N ASP A 32 -14.54 -0.35 -5.99
CA ASP A 32 -14.07 0.98 -5.60
C ASP A 32 -12.57 0.97 -5.27
N ILE A 33 -12.07 -0.11 -4.68
CA ILE A 33 -10.64 -0.30 -4.41
C ILE A 33 -9.85 -0.42 -5.72
N ASN A 34 -10.36 -1.19 -6.69
CA ASN A 34 -9.73 -1.32 -8.00
C ASN A 34 -9.63 0.04 -8.72
N LEU A 35 -10.70 0.81 -8.70
CA LEU A 35 -10.72 2.15 -9.32
C LEU A 35 -9.72 3.09 -8.62
N GLN A 36 -9.62 3.02 -7.30
CA GLN A 36 -8.67 3.82 -6.54
C GLN A 36 -7.23 3.42 -6.84
N MET A 37 -6.94 2.11 -6.93
CA MET A 37 -5.63 1.60 -7.31
C MET A 37 -5.22 2.06 -8.72
N ILE A 38 -6.14 1.96 -9.69
CA ILE A 38 -5.89 2.42 -11.07
C ILE A 38 -5.61 3.92 -11.09
N SER A 39 -6.36 4.72 -10.31
CA SER A 39 -6.14 6.17 -10.21
C SER A 39 -4.76 6.50 -9.66
N LEU A 40 -4.31 5.78 -8.62
CA LEU A 40 -2.97 5.96 -8.04
C LEU A 40 -1.86 5.54 -9.02
N TYR A 41 -2.07 4.45 -9.74
CA TYR A 41 -1.13 3.98 -10.76
C TYR A 41 -0.99 5.01 -11.89
N GLU A 42 -2.11 5.52 -12.38
CA GLU A 42 -2.13 6.54 -13.45
C GLU A 42 -1.48 7.84 -12.98
N GLU A 43 -1.76 8.30 -11.75
CA GLU A 43 -1.11 9.46 -11.17
C GLU A 43 0.42 9.26 -11.11
N GLY A 44 0.88 8.10 -10.62
CA GLY A 44 2.30 7.76 -10.61
C GLY A 44 2.93 7.74 -12.01
N TYR A 45 2.20 7.23 -13.00
CA TYR A 45 2.67 7.21 -14.39
C TYR A 45 2.83 8.62 -14.98
N GLN A 46 1.86 9.51 -14.74
CA GLN A 46 1.93 10.91 -15.18
C GLN A 46 3.09 11.65 -14.51
N GLU A 47 3.31 11.46 -13.22
CA GLU A 47 4.40 12.10 -12.50
C GLU A 47 5.77 11.57 -12.94
N LEU A 48 5.87 10.30 -13.29
CA LEU A 48 7.09 9.75 -13.88
C LEU A 48 7.41 10.40 -15.24
N LEU A 49 6.39 10.64 -16.06
CA LEU A 49 6.55 11.36 -17.33
C LEU A 49 6.93 12.83 -17.14
N ASN A 50 6.48 13.45 -16.05
CA ASN A 50 6.82 14.82 -15.68
C ASN A 50 8.24 14.95 -15.10
N GLY A 51 8.91 13.83 -14.79
CA GLY A 51 10.24 13.77 -14.21
C GLY A 51 10.27 13.80 -12.68
N ASP A 52 9.10 13.69 -12.00
CA ASP A 52 9.06 13.54 -10.54
C ASP A 52 9.04 12.05 -10.16
N ALA A 53 10.21 11.42 -10.28
CA ALA A 53 10.36 10.00 -10.04
C ALA A 53 10.08 9.58 -8.59
N LEU A 54 10.44 10.43 -7.61
CA LEU A 54 10.18 10.15 -6.20
C LEU A 54 8.70 10.14 -5.88
N TYR A 55 7.95 11.12 -6.39
CA TYR A 55 6.52 11.15 -6.21
C TYR A 55 5.85 9.97 -6.94
N ALA A 56 6.28 9.70 -8.17
CA ALA A 56 5.83 8.55 -8.95
C ALA A 56 6.03 7.22 -8.21
N ALA A 57 7.25 6.99 -7.66
CA ALA A 57 7.55 5.79 -6.89
C ALA A 57 6.62 5.61 -5.69
N ASN A 58 6.32 6.68 -4.97
CA ASN A 58 5.37 6.64 -3.85
C ASN A 58 3.95 6.30 -4.31
N LYS A 59 3.47 6.87 -5.43
CA LYS A 59 2.14 6.59 -5.97
C LYS A 59 1.99 5.15 -6.44
N PHE A 60 2.99 4.60 -7.10
CA PHE A 60 3.00 3.18 -7.47
C PHE A 60 2.99 2.28 -6.24
N ARG A 61 3.75 2.63 -5.19
CA ARG A 61 3.72 1.88 -3.94
C ARG A 61 2.37 1.98 -3.22
N GLU A 62 1.73 3.15 -3.20
CA GLU A 62 0.38 3.30 -2.68
C GLU A 62 -0.62 2.41 -3.44
N ALA A 63 -0.52 2.36 -4.78
CA ALA A 63 -1.34 1.49 -5.61
C ALA A 63 -1.18 0.00 -5.26
N GLU A 64 0.07 -0.48 -5.07
CA GLU A 64 0.33 -1.84 -4.59
C GLU A 64 -0.32 -2.11 -3.23
N LEU A 65 -0.16 -1.18 -2.28
CA LEU A 65 -0.58 -1.35 -0.89
C LEU A 65 -2.10 -1.31 -0.70
N ILE A 66 -2.83 -0.58 -1.53
CA ILE A 66 -4.27 -0.47 -1.39
C ILE A 66 -5.00 -1.74 -1.80
N PHE A 67 -4.45 -2.49 -2.76
CA PHE A 67 -5.00 -3.78 -3.17
C PHE A 67 -3.90 -4.79 -3.53
N PRO A 68 -3.17 -5.32 -2.53
CA PRO A 68 -2.00 -6.18 -2.75
C PRO A 68 -2.30 -7.51 -3.45
N GLN A 69 -3.57 -7.94 -3.45
CA GLN A 69 -4.02 -9.18 -4.07
C GLN A 69 -4.51 -8.99 -5.51
N SER A 70 -4.48 -7.77 -6.04
CA SER A 70 -4.87 -7.50 -7.42
C SER A 70 -3.84 -8.06 -8.39
N GLU A 71 -4.27 -8.36 -9.60
CA GLU A 71 -3.37 -8.73 -10.70
C GLU A 71 -2.42 -7.58 -11.12
N TRP A 72 -2.74 -6.33 -10.74
CA TRP A 72 -1.95 -5.13 -11.02
C TRP A 72 -0.90 -4.79 -9.96
N ALA A 73 -1.05 -5.33 -8.74
CA ALA A 73 -0.12 -5.04 -7.65
C ALA A 73 1.35 -5.36 -7.98
N PRO A 74 1.67 -6.49 -8.66
CA PRO A 74 3.04 -6.76 -9.08
C PRO A 74 3.59 -5.71 -10.04
N MET A 75 2.77 -5.21 -10.96
CA MET A 75 3.18 -4.18 -11.90
C MET A 75 3.43 -2.85 -11.19
N ALA A 76 2.56 -2.46 -10.26
CA ALA A 76 2.73 -1.25 -9.46
C ALA A 76 4.02 -1.31 -8.62
N SER A 77 4.29 -2.45 -7.98
CA SER A 77 5.53 -2.68 -7.23
C SER A 77 6.78 -2.53 -8.10
N LEU A 78 6.77 -3.12 -9.30
CA LEU A 78 7.88 -3.03 -10.24
C LEU A 78 8.07 -1.61 -10.79
N MET A 79 6.98 -0.89 -11.06
CA MET A 79 7.02 0.51 -11.51
C MET A 79 7.55 1.45 -10.43
N SER A 80 7.25 1.19 -9.16
CA SER A 80 7.86 1.92 -8.04
C SER A 80 9.39 1.78 -8.05
N ALA A 81 9.88 0.56 -8.21
CA ALA A 81 11.31 0.30 -8.30
C ALA A 81 11.95 0.95 -9.53
N TYR A 82 11.29 0.87 -10.69
CA TYR A 82 11.75 1.52 -11.90
C TYR A 82 11.82 3.04 -11.76
N ALA A 83 10.86 3.66 -11.10
CA ALA A 83 10.86 5.10 -10.86
C ALA A 83 12.08 5.53 -10.04
N TYR A 84 12.42 4.82 -8.97
CA TYR A 84 13.65 5.05 -8.23
C TYR A 84 14.90 4.90 -9.09
N TYR A 85 14.98 3.82 -9.88
CA TYR A 85 16.10 3.57 -10.79
C TYR A 85 16.28 4.70 -11.81
N SER A 86 15.17 5.22 -12.35
CA SER A 86 15.19 6.25 -13.42
C SER A 86 15.71 7.61 -12.98
N ASP A 87 15.82 7.86 -11.68
CA ASP A 87 16.29 9.12 -11.08
C ASP A 87 17.48 8.88 -10.13
N ASP A 88 18.27 7.85 -10.41
CA ASP A 88 19.55 7.51 -9.76
C ASP A 88 19.45 7.13 -8.26
N TYR A 89 18.23 6.87 -7.75
CA TYR A 89 18.01 6.33 -6.40
C TYR A 89 18.25 4.82 -6.35
N TYR A 90 19.50 4.41 -6.65
CA TYR A 90 19.84 2.98 -6.84
C TYR A 90 19.65 2.14 -5.60
N LEU A 91 19.90 2.68 -4.40
CA LEU A 91 19.72 1.92 -3.15
C LEU A 91 18.25 1.62 -2.88
N GLU A 92 17.39 2.61 -3.04
CA GLU A 92 15.94 2.49 -2.92
C GLU A 92 15.38 1.55 -3.98
N ALA A 93 15.85 1.67 -5.22
CA ALA A 93 15.49 0.76 -6.31
C ALA A 93 15.87 -0.69 -5.99
N ILE A 94 17.07 -0.95 -5.48
CA ILE A 94 17.54 -2.28 -5.06
C ILE A 94 16.59 -2.88 -4.01
N ASP A 95 16.21 -2.10 -3.01
CA ASP A 95 15.32 -2.58 -1.94
C ASP A 95 13.93 -2.91 -2.48
N GLN A 96 13.35 -2.04 -3.32
CA GLN A 96 12.04 -2.28 -3.94
C GLN A 96 12.06 -3.48 -4.89
N ILE A 97 13.11 -3.66 -5.69
CA ILE A 97 13.23 -4.81 -6.60
C ILE A 97 13.37 -6.12 -5.84
N LYS A 98 14.17 -6.15 -4.77
CA LYS A 98 14.28 -7.34 -3.92
C LYS A 98 12.94 -7.70 -3.28
N ASP A 99 12.18 -6.71 -2.86
CA ASP A 99 10.83 -6.91 -2.34
C ASP A 99 9.88 -7.46 -3.40
N TYR A 100 9.91 -6.90 -4.62
CA TYR A 100 9.15 -7.41 -5.76
C TYR A 100 9.47 -8.88 -6.05
N ILE A 101 10.75 -9.24 -6.19
CA ILE A 101 11.20 -10.61 -6.47
C ILE A 101 10.71 -11.58 -5.40
N ARG A 102 10.76 -11.16 -4.13
CA ARG A 102 10.32 -11.97 -2.99
C ARG A 102 8.81 -12.15 -2.93
N LYS A 103 8.04 -11.06 -3.18
CA LYS A 103 6.57 -11.07 -3.09
C LYS A 103 5.92 -11.76 -4.27
N TYR A 104 6.48 -11.61 -5.46
CA TYR A 104 5.88 -12.02 -6.73
C TYR A 104 6.77 -12.98 -7.54
N PRO A 105 7.26 -14.09 -6.95
CA PRO A 105 8.31 -14.93 -7.56
C PRO A 105 7.92 -15.56 -8.90
N ASN A 106 6.63 -15.69 -9.19
CA ASN A 106 6.11 -16.29 -10.42
C ASN A 106 5.54 -15.26 -11.42
N HIS A 107 5.77 -13.97 -11.17
CA HIS A 107 5.29 -12.94 -12.10
C HIS A 107 6.11 -12.93 -13.39
N THR A 108 5.46 -12.62 -14.52
CA THR A 108 6.08 -12.67 -15.87
C THR A 108 7.25 -11.71 -16.05
N ASN A 109 7.35 -10.64 -15.26
CA ASN A 109 8.39 -9.62 -15.39
C ASN A 109 9.61 -9.86 -14.47
N GLN A 110 9.80 -11.08 -13.98
CA GLN A 110 10.97 -11.42 -13.15
C GLN A 110 12.31 -11.15 -13.84
N ASP A 111 12.42 -11.48 -15.12
CA ASP A 111 13.65 -11.25 -15.89
C ASP A 111 13.98 -9.75 -15.95
N TYR A 112 12.96 -8.91 -16.14
CA TYR A 112 13.13 -7.46 -16.16
C TYR A 112 13.52 -6.91 -14.77
N ALA A 113 12.94 -7.42 -13.70
CA ALA A 113 13.31 -7.05 -12.34
C ALA A 113 14.78 -7.39 -12.05
N HIS A 114 15.23 -8.59 -12.42
CA HIS A 114 16.63 -8.98 -12.28
C HIS A 114 17.57 -8.12 -13.14
N PHE A 115 17.14 -7.72 -14.33
CA PHE A 115 17.89 -6.79 -15.17
C PHE A 115 18.08 -5.44 -14.50
N ILE A 116 17.00 -4.80 -14.00
CA ILE A 116 17.10 -3.51 -13.30
C ILE A 116 17.96 -3.66 -12.04
N LEU A 117 17.81 -4.76 -11.29
CA LEU A 117 18.63 -5.02 -10.09
C LEU A 117 20.13 -5.05 -10.43
N ALA A 118 20.49 -5.72 -11.53
CA ALA A 118 21.87 -5.76 -11.99
C ALA A 118 22.38 -4.37 -12.41
N MET A 119 21.54 -3.58 -13.09
CA MET A 119 21.88 -2.21 -13.48
C MET A 119 22.07 -1.31 -12.25
N CYS A 120 21.19 -1.38 -11.25
CA CYS A 120 21.36 -0.62 -10.01
C CYS A 120 22.69 -0.94 -9.30
N TYR A 121 23.07 -2.21 -9.25
CA TYR A 121 24.37 -2.58 -8.67
C TYR A 121 25.55 -2.09 -9.51
N TYR A 122 25.43 -2.13 -10.83
CA TYR A 122 26.48 -1.64 -11.73
C TYR A 122 26.71 -0.14 -11.55
N GLU A 123 25.64 0.65 -11.61
CA GLU A 123 25.71 2.12 -11.48
C GLU A 123 26.18 2.53 -10.06
N ASN A 124 25.71 1.86 -9.03
CA ASN A 124 26.11 2.15 -7.65
C ASN A 124 27.58 1.80 -7.31
N ILE A 125 28.27 1.05 -8.18
CA ILE A 125 29.72 0.74 -8.01
C ILE A 125 30.58 1.78 -8.76
N VAL A 126 30.04 2.37 -9.83
CA VAL A 126 30.79 3.24 -10.74
C VAL A 126 30.82 4.71 -10.24
N ASP A 127 29.87 5.10 -9.37
CA ASP A 127 29.84 6.39 -8.71
C ASP A 127 30.68 6.38 -7.41
#